data_b7357f448d931650ceb1bd1463111705
#
_entry.id   b7357f448d931650ceb1bd1463111705
#
_cell.length_a   1.000
_cell.length_b   1.000
_cell.length_c   1.000
_cell.angle_alpha   90.00
_cell.angle_beta   90.00
_cell.angle_gamma   90.00
#
_symmetry.space_group_name_H-M   'P 1'
#
loop_
_entity.id
_entity.type
_entity.pdbx_description
1 polymer ?
#
loop_
_entity_poly.entity_id
_entity_poly.type
_entity_poly.pdbx_seq_one_letter_code
_entity_poly.pdbx_strand_id
1 'polypeptide(L)'
;MPRLRITYNSPVVLTFALLAVAVFGLTNLVDGTKLWFVAWPQLGDTRSYVGLFSHILGHGSWEHLLGNFMLILLLGPILEERHGSSQLLVMILLTALFTGLVNLLIGDGFILGASGIVFMMILLASMANVRGGEIPLTFIAVAIIYMGGEIVRSFRSDQISQLAHLAGGVAGATFGFLTAGRGKRAHKAAAKGSTQAELQKLLGGKAK
;
A
#
# COMPACT_ATOMS: atom_id res chain seq x y z
N MET A 1 -36.44 9.55 -0.41
CA MET A 1 -35.08 9.82 0.05
C MET A 1 -34.26 8.54 -0.15
N PRO A 2 -33.07 8.60 -0.75
CA PRO A 2 -32.21 7.41 -0.84
C PRO A 2 -31.83 6.96 0.59
N ARG A 3 -31.99 5.66 0.87
CA ARG A 3 -31.58 5.08 2.16
C ARG A 3 -30.07 5.01 2.19
N LEU A 4 -29.42 5.65 3.18
CA LEU A 4 -28.00 5.52 3.44
C LEU A 4 -27.69 4.05 3.81
N ARG A 5 -26.69 3.46 3.17
CA ARG A 5 -26.22 2.11 3.43
C ARG A 5 -24.74 2.13 3.77
N ILE A 6 -24.38 1.46 4.86
CA ILE A 6 -22.98 1.20 5.18
C ILE A 6 -22.53 0.00 4.36
N THR A 7 -21.41 0.14 3.64
CA THR A 7 -20.88 -0.92 2.76
C THR A 7 -19.43 -1.21 3.12
N TYR A 8 -19.03 -2.49 2.96
CA TYR A 8 -17.64 -2.94 3.07
C TYR A 8 -16.96 -2.76 1.72
N ASN A 9 -16.66 -1.49 1.37
CA ASN A 9 -16.29 -1.06 0.01
C ASN A 9 -14.83 -1.32 -0.39
N SER A 10 -13.94 -1.56 0.58
CA SER A 10 -12.49 -1.76 0.34
C SER A 10 -12.01 -2.94 1.17
N PRO A 11 -12.30 -4.18 0.72
CA PRO A 11 -12.10 -5.36 1.56
C PRO A 11 -10.65 -5.60 1.98
N VAL A 12 -9.65 -5.33 1.14
CA VAL A 12 -8.24 -5.52 1.49
C VAL A 12 -7.82 -4.50 2.54
N VAL A 13 -8.14 -3.23 2.33
CA VAL A 13 -7.76 -2.14 3.24
C VAL A 13 -8.43 -2.30 4.61
N LEU A 14 -9.75 -2.57 4.62
CA LEU A 14 -10.49 -2.73 5.86
C LEU A 14 -10.08 -4.00 6.61
N THR A 15 -9.85 -5.12 5.91
CA THR A 15 -9.34 -6.35 6.53
C THR A 15 -7.96 -6.12 7.13
N PHE A 16 -7.06 -5.43 6.41
CA PHE A 16 -5.73 -5.12 6.91
C PHE A 16 -5.79 -4.27 8.19
N ALA A 17 -6.66 -3.24 8.21
CA ALA A 17 -6.86 -2.40 9.39
C ALA A 17 -7.37 -3.21 10.58
N LEU A 18 -8.40 -4.04 10.38
CA LEU A 18 -8.95 -4.89 11.43
C LEU A 18 -7.93 -5.91 11.97
N LEU A 19 -7.14 -6.53 11.09
CA LEU A 19 -6.07 -7.44 11.49
C LEU A 19 -5.00 -6.74 12.31
N ALA A 20 -4.58 -5.53 11.91
CA ALA A 20 -3.58 -4.77 12.66
C ALA A 20 -4.09 -4.37 14.06
N VAL A 21 -5.36 -3.97 14.18
CA VAL A 21 -5.99 -3.70 15.49
C VAL A 21 -6.05 -4.96 16.34
N ALA A 22 -6.45 -6.09 15.76
CA ALA A 22 -6.50 -7.37 16.46
C ALA A 22 -5.11 -7.83 16.93
N VAL A 23 -4.09 -7.69 16.06
CA VAL A 23 -2.69 -7.99 16.40
C VAL A 23 -2.18 -7.06 17.50
N PHE A 24 -2.49 -5.76 17.41
CA PHE A 24 -2.12 -4.81 18.44
C PHE A 24 -2.75 -5.17 19.80
N GLY A 25 -4.03 -5.52 19.82
CA GLY A 25 -4.69 -6.03 21.03
C GLY A 25 -4.02 -7.30 21.57
N LEU A 26 -3.78 -8.30 20.70
CA LEU A 26 -3.14 -9.56 21.07
C LEU A 26 -1.74 -9.35 21.66
N THR A 27 -0.92 -8.52 21.02
CA THR A 27 0.46 -8.27 21.44
C THR A 27 0.59 -7.44 22.72
N ASN A 28 -0.48 -6.76 23.15
CA ASN A 28 -0.54 -6.07 24.43
C ASN A 28 -1.16 -6.92 25.55
N LEU A 29 -1.89 -7.99 25.20
CA LEU A 29 -2.54 -8.87 26.18
C LEU A 29 -1.74 -10.14 26.46
N VAL A 30 -0.93 -10.61 25.50
CA VAL A 30 -0.22 -11.90 25.59
C VAL A 30 1.27 -11.70 25.35
N ASP A 31 2.05 -11.85 26.42
CA ASP A 31 3.50 -11.70 26.37
C ASP A 31 4.16 -12.62 25.33
N GLY A 32 5.21 -12.13 24.70
CA GLY A 32 5.98 -12.88 23.70
C GLY A 32 5.37 -12.92 22.30
N THR A 33 4.07 -12.65 22.14
CA THR A 33 3.41 -12.67 20.83
C THR A 33 3.91 -11.57 19.89
N LYS A 34 4.35 -10.43 20.42
CA LYS A 34 4.90 -9.31 19.64
C LYS A 34 6.08 -9.73 18.78
N LEU A 35 6.90 -10.69 19.21
CA LEU A 35 8.07 -11.18 18.50
C LEU A 35 7.73 -11.82 17.13
N TRP A 36 6.49 -12.27 16.92
CA TRP A 36 6.01 -12.80 15.65
C TRP A 36 5.63 -11.71 14.61
N PHE A 37 5.54 -10.47 15.09
CA PHE A 37 5.15 -9.31 14.27
C PHE A 37 6.29 -8.27 14.18
N VAL A 38 7.52 -8.76 14.16
CA VAL A 38 8.75 -7.97 14.05
C VAL A 38 9.62 -8.60 12.98
N ALA A 39 10.15 -7.81 12.05
CA ALA A 39 11.20 -8.26 11.14
C ALA A 39 12.57 -7.98 11.75
N TRP A 40 13.32 -9.06 12.00
CA TRP A 40 14.66 -9.02 12.59
C TRP A 40 15.73 -8.97 11.49
N PRO A 41 16.87 -8.30 11.71
CA PRO A 41 17.98 -8.24 10.74
C PRO A 41 18.85 -9.51 10.80
N GLN A 42 18.27 -10.67 11.08
CA GLN A 42 18.97 -11.96 11.14
C GLN A 42 18.01 -13.12 10.88
N LEU A 43 18.53 -14.17 10.26
CA LEU A 43 17.83 -15.44 10.06
C LEU A 43 18.31 -16.46 11.12
N GLY A 44 17.53 -17.52 11.32
CA GLY A 44 17.87 -18.60 12.24
C GLY A 44 16.75 -18.99 13.19
N ASP A 45 15.72 -18.13 13.29
CA ASP A 45 14.50 -18.39 14.04
C ASP A 45 13.31 -18.36 13.09
N THR A 46 12.34 -19.25 13.28
CA THR A 46 11.07 -19.28 12.51
C THR A 46 10.37 -17.93 12.54
N ARG A 47 10.44 -17.19 13.65
CA ARG A 47 9.86 -15.85 13.81
C ARG A 47 10.44 -14.84 12.82
N SER A 48 11.72 -14.94 12.49
CA SER A 48 12.37 -14.04 11.52
C SER A 48 11.78 -14.20 10.12
N TYR A 49 11.48 -15.44 9.69
CA TYR A 49 10.84 -15.70 8.39
C TYR A 49 9.39 -15.21 8.35
N VAL A 50 8.63 -15.45 9.42
CA VAL A 50 7.26 -14.94 9.56
C VAL A 50 7.28 -13.41 9.58
N GLY A 51 8.23 -12.81 10.32
CA GLY A 51 8.42 -11.38 10.43
C GLY A 51 8.63 -10.65 9.11
N LEU A 52 9.18 -11.33 8.06
CA LEU A 52 9.30 -10.72 6.73
C LEU A 52 7.97 -10.22 6.16
N PHE A 53 6.86 -10.82 6.54
CA PHE A 53 5.52 -10.41 6.12
C PHE A 53 4.70 -9.81 7.26
N SER A 54 4.77 -10.40 8.45
CA SER A 54 3.88 -10.04 9.56
C SER A 54 4.24 -8.73 10.25
N HIS A 55 5.47 -8.21 10.08
CA HIS A 55 5.89 -6.96 10.71
C HIS A 55 4.98 -5.77 10.38
N ILE A 56 4.34 -5.76 9.20
CA ILE A 56 3.40 -4.69 8.80
C ILE A 56 2.13 -4.66 9.66
N LEU A 57 1.82 -5.73 10.39
CA LEU A 57 0.70 -5.81 11.33
C LEU A 57 1.10 -5.40 12.75
N GLY A 58 2.40 -5.50 13.09
CA GLY A 58 2.93 -5.16 14.40
C GLY A 58 2.98 -3.65 14.61
N HIS A 59 2.64 -3.17 15.82
CA HIS A 59 2.74 -1.74 16.16
C HIS A 59 3.26 -1.58 17.59
N GLY A 60 4.13 -0.57 17.79
CA GLY A 60 4.77 -0.32 19.07
C GLY A 60 3.88 0.43 20.07
N SER A 61 3.00 1.28 19.58
CA SER A 61 2.08 2.09 20.37
C SER A 61 0.78 2.36 19.63
N TRP A 62 -0.20 2.89 20.35
CA TRP A 62 -1.48 3.28 19.77
C TRP A 62 -1.33 4.41 18.76
N GLU A 63 -0.47 5.41 19.07
CA GLU A 63 -0.17 6.53 18.18
C GLU A 63 0.46 6.06 16.87
N HIS A 64 1.35 5.06 16.95
CA HIS A 64 2.00 4.44 15.79
C HIS A 64 0.97 3.73 14.90
N LEU A 65 0.05 2.95 15.50
CA LEU A 65 -1.05 2.30 14.80
C LEU A 65 -1.96 3.33 14.09
N LEU A 66 -2.44 4.32 14.85
CA LEU A 66 -3.33 5.35 14.31
C LEU A 66 -2.66 6.17 13.20
N GLY A 67 -1.41 6.60 13.38
CA GLY A 67 -0.67 7.37 12.40
C GLY A 67 -0.58 6.65 11.05
N ASN A 68 -0.29 5.35 11.06
CA ASN A 68 -0.28 4.53 9.85
C ASN A 68 -1.68 4.40 9.23
N PHE A 69 -2.67 4.05 10.04
CA PHE A 69 -4.00 3.73 9.52
C PHE A 69 -4.82 4.96 9.12
N MET A 70 -4.53 6.15 9.62
CA MET A 70 -5.09 7.39 9.07
C MET A 70 -4.76 7.54 7.58
N LEU A 71 -3.50 7.29 7.18
CA LEU A 71 -3.08 7.40 5.77
C LEU A 71 -3.54 6.19 4.95
N ILE A 72 -3.49 4.98 5.51
CA ILE A 72 -3.95 3.76 4.82
C ILE A 72 -5.46 3.82 4.54
N LEU A 73 -6.27 4.25 5.49
CA LEU A 73 -7.72 4.40 5.31
C LEU A 73 -8.10 5.57 4.40
N LEU A 74 -7.23 6.58 4.28
CA LEU A 74 -7.41 7.70 3.35
C LEU A 74 -7.06 7.32 1.91
N LEU A 75 -5.89 6.73 1.70
CA LEU A 75 -5.35 6.44 0.36
C LEU A 75 -5.76 5.06 -0.15
N GLY A 76 -5.84 4.09 0.75
CA GLY A 76 -6.07 2.68 0.43
C GLY A 76 -7.33 2.43 -0.37
N PRO A 77 -8.52 2.94 0.02
CA PRO A 77 -9.75 2.74 -0.73
C PRO A 77 -9.66 3.26 -2.17
N ILE A 78 -9.01 4.41 -2.37
CA ILE A 78 -8.81 5.01 -3.71
C ILE A 78 -7.90 4.11 -4.55
N LEU A 79 -6.85 3.57 -3.96
CA LEU A 79 -5.92 2.67 -4.63
C LEU A 79 -6.55 1.30 -4.89
N GLU A 80 -7.37 0.80 -3.96
CA GLU A 80 -8.08 -0.47 -4.12
C GLU A 80 -9.13 -0.40 -5.22
N GLU A 81 -9.89 0.70 -5.31
CA GLU A 81 -10.82 0.96 -6.42
C GLU A 81 -10.09 1.04 -7.76
N ARG A 82 -8.94 1.71 -7.79
CA ARG A 82 -8.16 1.92 -9.01
C ARG A 82 -7.49 0.66 -9.55
N HIS A 83 -6.89 -0.13 -8.67
CA HIS A 83 -6.07 -1.30 -9.03
C HIS A 83 -6.80 -2.63 -8.88
N GLY A 84 -7.89 -2.66 -8.13
CA GLY A 84 -8.59 -3.86 -7.70
C GLY A 84 -7.96 -4.49 -6.46
N SER A 85 -8.78 -5.18 -5.66
CA SER A 85 -8.42 -5.76 -4.37
C SER A 85 -7.25 -6.75 -4.47
N SER A 86 -7.28 -7.65 -5.45
CA SER A 86 -6.21 -8.66 -5.63
C SER A 86 -4.86 -8.02 -5.95
N GLN A 87 -4.83 -7.01 -6.81
CA GLN A 87 -3.60 -6.34 -7.17
C GLN A 87 -3.05 -5.51 -6.01
N LEU A 88 -3.90 -4.79 -5.27
CA LEU A 88 -3.48 -4.06 -4.09
C LEU A 88 -2.93 -5.00 -3.01
N LEU A 89 -3.58 -6.15 -2.76
CA LEU A 89 -3.08 -7.16 -1.83
C LEU A 89 -1.66 -7.64 -2.22
N VAL A 90 -1.45 -7.95 -3.51
CA VAL A 90 -0.13 -8.34 -4.01
C VAL A 90 0.90 -7.23 -3.79
N MET A 91 0.56 -5.96 -4.07
CA MET A 91 1.44 -4.82 -3.82
C MET A 91 1.81 -4.69 -2.34
N ILE A 92 0.84 -4.86 -1.42
CA ILE A 92 1.08 -4.83 0.03
C ILE A 92 2.03 -5.96 0.44
N LEU A 93 1.78 -7.21 0.00
CA LEU A 93 2.60 -8.36 0.36
C LEU A 93 4.02 -8.27 -0.21
N LEU A 94 4.18 -7.82 -1.46
CA LEU A 94 5.49 -7.61 -2.06
C LEU A 94 6.25 -6.48 -1.37
N THR A 95 5.58 -5.41 -0.96
CA THR A 95 6.20 -4.32 -0.19
C THR A 95 6.63 -4.82 1.19
N ALA A 96 5.79 -5.59 1.89
CA ALA A 96 6.15 -6.19 3.17
C ALA A 96 7.42 -7.06 3.03
N LEU A 97 7.43 -7.98 2.07
CA LEU A 97 8.60 -8.82 1.80
C LEU A 97 9.83 -7.97 1.47
N PHE A 98 9.69 -6.96 0.62
CA PHE A 98 10.81 -6.12 0.20
C PHE A 98 11.38 -5.31 1.36
N THR A 99 10.54 -4.67 2.17
CA THR A 99 10.99 -3.92 3.36
C THR A 99 11.63 -4.84 4.40
N GLY A 100 11.05 -6.03 4.62
CA GLY A 100 11.63 -7.06 5.51
C GLY A 100 12.99 -7.56 5.00
N LEU A 101 13.14 -7.82 3.70
CA LEU A 101 14.42 -8.24 3.10
C LEU A 101 15.47 -7.11 3.13
N VAL A 102 15.09 -5.87 2.87
CA VAL A 102 16.01 -4.73 2.99
C VAL A 102 16.51 -4.62 4.42
N ASN A 103 15.63 -4.73 5.42
CA ASN A 103 16.03 -4.75 6.83
C ASN A 103 16.94 -5.94 7.17
N LEU A 104 16.66 -7.12 6.64
CA LEU A 104 17.48 -8.31 6.84
C LEU A 104 18.91 -8.15 6.30
N LEU A 105 19.07 -7.50 5.14
CA LEU A 105 20.35 -7.41 4.44
C LEU A 105 21.24 -6.27 4.91
N ILE A 106 20.65 -5.13 5.26
CA ILE A 106 21.38 -3.89 5.56
C ILE A 106 20.82 -3.12 6.77
N GLY A 107 19.80 -3.67 7.45
CA GLY A 107 19.26 -3.08 8.68
C GLY A 107 20.17 -3.35 9.88
N ASP A 108 20.16 -2.45 10.84
CA ASP A 108 20.91 -2.53 12.10
C ASP A 108 20.01 -2.80 13.32
N GLY A 109 18.70 -2.82 13.11
CA GLY A 109 17.70 -3.04 14.14
C GLY A 109 16.46 -3.80 13.63
N PHE A 110 15.51 -4.00 14.51
CA PHE A 110 14.22 -4.60 14.15
C PHE A 110 13.24 -3.56 13.59
N ILE A 111 12.37 -3.99 12.69
CA ILE A 111 11.27 -3.14 12.20
C ILE A 111 9.91 -3.77 12.52
N LEU A 112 8.95 -2.91 12.82
CA LEU A 112 7.52 -3.23 12.91
C LEU A 112 6.70 -2.00 12.54
N GLY A 113 5.54 -2.23 11.94
CA GLY A 113 4.62 -1.17 11.53
C GLY A 113 4.32 -1.18 10.05
N ALA A 114 3.17 -0.59 9.71
CA ALA A 114 2.69 -0.48 8.34
C ALA A 114 3.29 0.72 7.58
N SER A 115 4.27 1.42 8.13
CA SER A 115 4.78 2.67 7.54
C SER A 115 5.41 2.48 6.16
N GLY A 116 6.08 1.35 5.90
CA GLY A 116 6.55 1.00 4.55
C GLY A 116 5.39 0.90 3.54
N ILE A 117 4.24 0.36 3.96
CA ILE A 117 3.01 0.32 3.14
C ILE A 117 2.44 1.72 2.94
N VAL A 118 2.48 2.58 3.98
CA VAL A 118 2.08 4.00 3.87
C VAL A 118 2.90 4.72 2.81
N PHE A 119 4.23 4.58 2.84
CA PHE A 119 5.12 5.20 1.85
C PHE A 119 4.87 4.64 0.45
N MET A 120 4.65 3.33 0.31
CA MET A 120 4.24 2.72 -0.96
C MET A 120 2.95 3.36 -1.48
N MET A 121 1.92 3.49 -0.65
CA MET A 121 0.63 4.07 -1.05
C MET A 121 0.74 5.55 -1.42
N ILE A 122 1.53 6.35 -0.69
CA ILE A 122 1.77 7.77 -0.99
C ILE A 122 2.40 7.92 -2.38
N LEU A 123 3.49 7.20 -2.65
CA LEU A 123 4.17 7.29 -3.93
C LEU A 123 3.32 6.74 -5.07
N LEU A 124 2.64 5.61 -4.86
CA LEU A 124 1.72 5.03 -5.84
C LEU A 124 0.55 5.97 -6.18
N ALA A 125 -0.05 6.60 -5.15
CA ALA A 125 -1.14 7.55 -5.35
C ALA A 125 -0.69 8.80 -6.10
N SER A 126 0.52 9.32 -5.82
CA SER A 126 1.07 10.50 -6.49
C SER A 126 1.33 10.26 -7.99
N MET A 127 1.48 9.00 -8.39
CA MET A 127 1.61 8.59 -9.80
C MET A 127 0.27 8.36 -10.52
N ALA A 128 -0.86 8.61 -9.86
CA ALA A 128 -2.19 8.38 -10.42
C ALA A 128 -2.43 9.07 -11.77
N ASN A 129 -1.76 10.18 -12.02
CA ASN A 129 -1.91 11.01 -13.22
C ASN A 129 -0.76 10.85 -14.24
N VAL A 130 0.15 9.88 -14.07
CA VAL A 130 1.20 9.59 -15.06
C VAL A 130 0.54 9.16 -16.38
N ARG A 131 0.77 9.92 -17.45
CA ARG A 131 0.20 9.68 -18.76
C ARG A 131 1.29 9.75 -19.83
N GLY A 132 1.40 8.69 -20.64
CA GLY A 132 2.14 8.77 -21.92
C GLY A 132 3.62 9.13 -21.83
N GLY A 133 4.31 8.79 -20.74
CA GLY A 133 5.72 9.14 -20.55
C GLY A 133 5.95 10.47 -19.80
N GLU A 134 4.89 11.19 -19.42
CA GLU A 134 5.00 12.40 -18.59
C GLU A 134 5.07 12.03 -17.12
N ILE A 135 5.99 12.63 -16.39
CA ILE A 135 6.08 12.51 -14.92
C ILE A 135 5.38 13.72 -14.31
N PRO A 136 4.31 13.51 -13.49
CA PRO A 136 3.61 14.63 -12.85
C PRO A 136 4.54 15.40 -11.90
N LEU A 137 4.48 16.72 -11.93
CA LEU A 137 5.23 17.55 -10.98
C LEU A 137 4.84 17.24 -9.53
N THR A 138 3.58 16.87 -9.28
CA THR A 138 3.10 16.41 -7.97
C THR A 138 3.82 15.15 -7.48
N PHE A 139 4.12 14.20 -8.39
CA PHE A 139 4.93 13.03 -8.03
C PHE A 139 6.34 13.45 -7.60
N ILE A 140 6.98 14.34 -8.35
CA ILE A 140 8.32 14.84 -8.01
C ILE A 140 8.30 15.54 -6.65
N ALA A 141 7.31 16.41 -6.40
CA ALA A 141 7.17 17.12 -5.13
C ALA A 141 6.96 16.16 -3.96
N VAL A 142 6.06 15.18 -4.11
CA VAL A 142 5.80 14.15 -3.08
C VAL A 142 7.05 13.32 -2.82
N ALA A 143 7.75 12.87 -3.87
CA ALA A 143 8.98 12.10 -3.73
C ALA A 143 10.07 12.92 -2.98
N ILE A 144 10.27 14.19 -3.33
CA ILE A 144 11.24 15.06 -2.63
C ILE A 144 10.85 15.25 -1.16
N ILE A 145 9.58 15.53 -0.86
CA ILE A 145 9.13 15.80 0.51
C ILE A 145 9.24 14.53 1.38
N TYR A 146 8.70 13.41 0.92
CA TYR A 146 8.62 12.19 1.73
C TYR A 146 9.94 11.42 1.71
N MET A 147 10.52 11.12 0.54
CA MET A 147 11.77 10.36 0.45
C MET A 147 12.97 11.21 0.87
N GLY A 148 13.01 12.47 0.45
CA GLY A 148 14.06 13.40 0.87
C GLY A 148 14.03 13.66 2.38
N GLY A 149 12.83 13.77 2.96
CA GLY A 149 12.64 13.86 4.41
C GLY A 149 13.20 12.65 5.15
N GLU A 150 13.01 11.42 4.64
CA GLU A 150 13.58 10.19 5.23
C GLU A 150 15.11 10.15 5.12
N ILE A 151 15.67 10.56 3.98
CA ILE A 151 17.12 10.67 3.81
C ILE A 151 17.71 11.64 4.84
N VAL A 152 17.10 12.80 5.06
CA VAL A 152 17.56 13.76 6.08
C VAL A 152 17.43 13.18 7.49
N ARG A 153 16.35 12.45 7.78
CA ARG A 153 16.15 11.80 9.09
C ARG A 153 17.12 10.66 9.35
N SER A 154 17.58 9.96 8.32
CA SER A 154 18.55 8.86 8.48
C SER A 154 19.91 9.30 9.04
N PHE A 155 20.21 10.61 9.01
CA PHE A 155 21.39 11.20 9.68
C PHE A 155 21.15 11.50 11.17
N ARG A 156 19.95 11.26 11.69
CA ARG A 156 19.61 11.38 13.11
C ARG A 156 19.47 10.00 13.71
N SER A 157 19.98 9.80 14.92
CA SER A 157 19.79 8.56 15.66
C SER A 157 18.40 8.53 16.29
N ASP A 158 17.37 8.24 15.49
CA ASP A 158 16.03 7.95 16.00
C ASP A 158 15.70 6.45 15.85
N GLN A 159 14.70 5.98 16.59
CA GLN A 159 14.26 4.58 16.60
C GLN A 159 13.36 4.23 15.39
N ILE A 160 13.29 5.11 14.38
CA ILE A 160 12.42 4.95 13.22
C ILE A 160 13.23 4.35 12.07
N SER A 161 12.73 3.29 11.46
CA SER A 161 13.38 2.65 10.32
C SER A 161 13.17 3.44 9.02
N GLN A 162 14.05 4.38 8.75
CA GLN A 162 14.06 5.14 7.48
C GLN A 162 14.26 4.21 6.28
N LEU A 163 15.01 3.12 6.44
CA LEU A 163 15.19 2.10 5.39
C LEU A 163 13.86 1.49 4.93
N ALA A 164 12.97 1.14 5.87
CA ALA A 164 11.66 0.59 5.53
C ALA A 164 10.78 1.62 4.79
N HIS A 165 10.86 2.91 5.17
CA HIS A 165 10.15 3.99 4.49
C HIS A 165 10.67 4.20 3.06
N LEU A 166 11.99 4.28 2.88
CA LEU A 166 12.62 4.42 1.56
C LEU A 166 12.29 3.21 0.66
N ALA A 167 12.40 1.99 1.19
CA ALA A 167 12.05 0.78 0.46
C ALA A 167 10.56 0.78 0.05
N GLY A 168 9.66 1.15 0.97
CA GLY A 168 8.23 1.29 0.66
C GLY A 168 7.98 2.31 -0.45
N GLY A 169 8.61 3.47 -0.38
CA GLY A 169 8.52 4.49 -1.42
C GLY A 169 9.02 4.01 -2.78
N VAL A 170 10.16 3.32 -2.84
CA VAL A 170 10.70 2.71 -4.07
C VAL A 170 9.71 1.68 -4.63
N ALA A 171 9.12 0.83 -3.79
CA ALA A 171 8.08 -0.12 -4.22
C ALA A 171 6.88 0.60 -4.83
N GLY A 172 6.37 1.66 -4.18
CA GLY A 172 5.24 2.45 -4.65
C GLY A 172 5.49 3.13 -5.99
N ALA A 173 6.66 3.75 -6.17
CA ALA A 173 7.08 4.33 -7.44
C ALA A 173 7.16 3.25 -8.54
N THR A 174 7.78 2.10 -8.24
CA THR A 174 7.90 0.97 -9.18
C THR A 174 6.53 0.47 -9.62
N PHE A 175 5.61 0.21 -8.69
CA PHE A 175 4.24 -0.20 -9.02
C PHE A 175 3.51 0.86 -9.85
N GLY A 176 3.70 2.14 -9.52
CA GLY A 176 3.13 3.25 -10.28
C GLY A 176 3.58 3.24 -11.73
N PHE A 177 4.88 3.10 -12.00
CA PHE A 177 5.42 2.99 -13.36
C PHE A 177 4.91 1.75 -14.10
N LEU A 178 4.91 0.58 -13.44
CA LEU A 178 4.44 -0.67 -14.04
C LEU A 178 2.94 -0.67 -14.38
N THR A 179 2.14 0.12 -13.66
CA THR A 179 0.67 0.17 -13.83
C THR A 179 0.17 1.38 -14.60
N ALA A 180 1.02 2.39 -14.86
CA ALA A 180 0.67 3.65 -15.52
C ALA A 180 -0.02 3.50 -16.89
N GLY A 181 0.27 2.40 -17.61
CA GLY A 181 -0.32 2.12 -18.94
C GLY A 181 -1.62 1.32 -18.94
N ARG A 182 -1.96 0.65 -17.83
CA ARG A 182 -3.08 -0.33 -17.79
C ARG A 182 -4.46 0.33 -17.70
N GLY A 183 -4.61 1.44 -16.98
CA GLY A 183 -5.88 2.15 -16.82
C GLY A 183 -6.45 2.68 -18.15
N LYS A 184 -5.59 3.07 -19.09
CA LYS A 184 -6.02 3.52 -20.44
C LYS A 184 -6.62 2.40 -21.29
N ARG A 185 -6.08 1.18 -21.20
CA ARG A 185 -6.57 0.04 -21.98
C ARG A 185 -7.95 -0.41 -21.51
N ALA A 186 -8.18 -0.45 -20.20
CA ALA A 186 -9.48 -0.80 -19.62
C ALA A 186 -10.55 0.24 -19.96
N HIS A 187 -10.25 1.54 -19.82
CA HIS A 187 -11.21 2.61 -20.14
C HIS A 187 -11.51 2.70 -21.63
N LYS A 188 -10.50 2.51 -22.50
CA LYS A 188 -10.68 2.48 -23.95
C LYS A 188 -11.46 1.25 -24.43
N ALA A 189 -11.28 0.10 -23.76
CA ALA A 189 -12.04 -1.12 -24.04
C ALA A 189 -13.51 -0.98 -23.60
N ALA A 190 -13.76 -0.41 -22.41
CA ALA A 190 -15.12 -0.15 -21.92
C ALA A 190 -15.86 0.87 -22.79
N ALA A 191 -15.21 1.97 -23.19
CA ALA A 191 -15.78 2.97 -24.11
C ALA A 191 -16.10 2.37 -25.49
N LYS A 192 -15.22 1.50 -26.01
CA LYS A 192 -15.45 0.82 -27.30
C LYS A 192 -16.60 -0.20 -27.21
N GLY A 193 -16.74 -0.89 -26.10
CA GLY A 193 -17.83 -1.84 -25.86
C GLY A 193 -19.20 -1.13 -25.72
N SER A 194 -19.27 0.00 -25.02
CA SER A 194 -20.50 0.79 -24.89
C SER A 194 -20.95 1.37 -26.23
N THR A 195 -20.01 1.90 -27.01
CA THR A 195 -20.34 2.46 -28.37
C THR A 195 -20.80 1.36 -29.33
N GLN A 196 -20.21 0.17 -29.29
CA GLN A 196 -20.66 -0.96 -30.11
C GLN A 196 -22.05 -1.48 -29.67
N ALA A 197 -22.33 -1.53 -28.37
CA ALA A 197 -23.64 -1.94 -27.86
C ALA A 197 -24.75 -0.93 -28.24
N GLU A 198 -24.43 0.37 -28.18
CA GLU A 198 -25.34 1.44 -28.63
C GLU A 198 -25.60 1.39 -30.17
N LEU A 199 -24.56 1.17 -30.95
CA LEU A 199 -24.67 1.02 -32.39
C LEU A 199 -25.53 -0.21 -32.77
N GLN A 200 -25.34 -1.35 -32.09
CA GLN A 200 -26.18 -2.53 -32.31
C GLN A 200 -27.65 -2.29 -31.95
N LYS A 201 -27.92 -1.55 -30.86
CA LYS A 201 -29.30 -1.16 -30.50
C LYS A 201 -29.95 -0.28 -31.55
N LEU A 202 -29.22 0.69 -32.12
CA LEU A 202 -29.71 1.59 -33.15
C LEU A 202 -29.97 0.86 -34.50
N LEU A 203 -29.09 -0.09 -34.85
CA LEU A 203 -29.24 -0.86 -36.10
C LEU A 203 -30.26 -1.99 -35.98
N GLY A 204 -30.37 -2.64 -34.80
CA GLY A 204 -31.34 -3.70 -34.53
C GLY A 204 -32.77 -3.21 -34.30
N GLY A 205 -32.98 -1.92 -34.00
CA GLY A 205 -34.31 -1.29 -33.85
C GLY A 205 -35.00 -0.88 -35.13
N LYS A 206 -34.38 -1.09 -36.33
CA LYS A 206 -34.96 -0.77 -37.64
C LYS A 206 -35.52 -1.98 -38.41
N ALA A 207 -35.61 -3.13 -37.79
CA ALA A 207 -36.19 -4.33 -38.39
C ALA A 207 -37.42 -4.76 -37.59
N LYS A 208 -38.51 -3.96 -37.70
CA LYS A 208 -39.90 -4.35 -37.46
C LYS A 208 -40.81 -3.39 -38.22
#